data_c160aecc59c264dd5e7f1e0bfe7f552b
#
_entry.id   c160aecc59c264dd5e7f1e0bfe7f552b
#
_cell.length_a   1.000
_cell.length_b   1.000
_cell.length_c   1.000
_cell.angle_alpha   90.00
_cell.angle_beta   90.00
_cell.angle_gamma   90.00
#
_symmetry.space_group_name_H-M   'P 1'
#
loop_
_entity.id
_entity.type
_entity.pdbx_description
1 polymer ?
#
loop_
_entity_poly.entity_id
_entity_poly.type
_entity_poly.pdbx_seq_one_letter_code
_entity_poly.pdbx_strand_id
1 'polypeptide(L)'
;VWYERRVLRRSVLPLLLIALASTRAGAEPLRVGRVVIDAVPVYSDAEARQGRLYGVLNALHVQTRAALLRRFLLFKEGDAFDPALLAETERNLRLFDFLESVSVTASAPHDGVVDVSVVTHDALTTIPNADFSNEGGITTYSADVTQLDLFGSGASINLHGEHGVERNVAAVEITHPAVFGPHWRLDTLYSKNSDGAEERVALDRPMDSYTAPWSAGILADHLLRNERIFAEGSVAARFRQEHRQLSFFRSLVLHAAPGSSSSLIAGIDLSDDAFAHLPDRMNDLIPKPRHFRFVEGGYERTGLHFVKLNYIDRDLRDQDFNLGTFTSIRAAVSPSLHGRPLTLRFRAAAGAGYAFSERSFVIGQISATTRAPRDRNTVVSLDGRSIFRIDTRFPQAFVTRVRVDAGWQLDRDVQFFADAQNGLRAYPDFAFEGSRRIVVNAEHRVFLGREIFQLFGPGAAVFADSGQAGDRSFGAMKSDAGVGLRIGIARLNAALIRIDWAYAFNRSPHSGRGAVWSVSTTQAF
;
A
#
# COMPACT_ATOMS: atom_id res chain seq x y z
N VAL A 1 -32.75 48.93 -26.89
CA VAL A 1 -33.86 49.85 -27.10
C VAL A 1 -34.73 49.87 -25.86
N TRP A 2 -34.70 51.01 -25.15
CA TRP A 2 -35.68 51.60 -24.21
C TRP A 2 -35.90 50.85 -22.87
N TYR A 3 -35.42 51.38 -21.74
CA TYR A 3 -35.84 52.54 -20.90
C TYR A 3 -37.23 52.32 -20.28
N GLU A 4 -37.35 52.24 -18.93
CA GLU A 4 -37.73 53.32 -18.03
C GLU A 4 -37.60 53.00 -16.54
N ARG A 5 -37.12 53.97 -15.79
CA ARG A 5 -37.09 54.11 -14.33
C ARG A 5 -38.48 54.33 -13.77
N ARG A 6 -38.75 53.87 -12.55
CA ARG A 6 -39.51 54.68 -11.56
C ARG A 6 -39.03 54.46 -10.12
N VAL A 7 -38.86 55.58 -9.49
CA VAL A 7 -38.40 55.89 -8.13
C VAL A 7 -39.61 56.06 -7.20
N LEU A 8 -39.37 55.92 -5.86
CA LEU A 8 -40.14 56.37 -4.68
C LEU A 8 -41.12 55.34 -4.11
N ARG A 9 -41.09 54.99 -2.79
CA ARG A 9 -41.09 55.88 -1.61
C ARG A 9 -40.68 55.08 -0.35
N ARG A 10 -39.99 55.76 0.56
CA ARG A 10 -39.68 55.37 1.93
C ARG A 10 -40.96 55.23 2.75
N SER A 11 -41.08 54.15 3.53
CA SER A 11 -41.90 54.08 4.73
C SER A 11 -41.10 53.43 5.80
N VAL A 12 -40.69 54.18 6.79
CA VAL A 12 -40.01 53.79 8.01
C VAL A 12 -41.06 53.22 8.96
N LEU A 13 -41.04 51.92 9.24
CA LEU A 13 -41.73 51.32 10.38
C LEU A 13 -40.67 50.76 11.30
N PRO A 14 -40.61 51.07 12.59
CA PRO A 14 -39.69 50.45 13.52
C PRO A 14 -40.28 49.07 13.91
N LEU A 15 -39.73 47.99 13.36
CA LEU A 15 -39.94 46.65 13.84
C LEU A 15 -39.13 46.45 15.11
N LEU A 16 -39.82 46.38 16.21
CA LEU A 16 -39.34 45.94 17.52
C LEU A 16 -38.86 44.49 17.40
N LEU A 17 -37.54 44.26 17.21
CA LEU A 17 -36.92 42.95 17.27
C LEU A 17 -36.85 42.54 18.74
N ILE A 18 -37.86 41.81 19.18
CA ILE A 18 -37.75 40.98 20.39
C ILE A 18 -36.76 39.89 20.09
N ALA A 19 -35.52 40.07 20.51
CA ALA A 19 -34.51 39.04 20.56
C ALA A 19 -34.95 38.00 21.59
N LEU A 20 -35.69 36.98 21.15
CA LEU A 20 -35.76 35.70 21.86
C LEU A 20 -34.37 35.10 21.85
N ALA A 21 -33.59 35.40 22.87
CA ALA A 21 -32.43 34.62 23.25
C ALA A 21 -32.92 33.22 23.61
N SER A 22 -33.03 32.36 22.61
CA SER A 22 -33.09 30.92 22.82
C SER A 22 -31.76 30.54 23.46
N THR A 23 -31.72 30.52 24.78
CA THR A 23 -30.70 29.78 25.50
C THR A 23 -30.86 28.33 25.08
N ARG A 24 -30.14 27.92 24.01
CA ARG A 24 -29.82 26.52 23.84
C ARG A 24 -29.08 26.15 25.13
N ALA A 25 -29.79 25.50 26.04
CA ALA A 25 -29.14 24.69 27.06
C ALA A 25 -28.23 23.74 26.27
N GLY A 26 -26.95 24.02 26.23
CA GLY A 26 -25.97 23.14 25.61
C GLY A 26 -26.04 21.86 26.41
N ALA A 27 -26.61 20.79 25.81
CA ALA A 27 -26.44 19.47 26.39
C ALA A 27 -24.93 19.28 26.57
N GLU A 28 -24.49 18.93 27.76
CA GLU A 28 -23.09 18.61 28.00
C GLU A 28 -22.66 17.56 26.95
N PRO A 29 -21.47 17.72 26.34
CA PRO A 29 -21.01 16.78 25.34
C PRO A 29 -20.93 15.40 25.98
N LEU A 30 -21.50 14.39 25.32
CA LEU A 30 -21.40 13.00 25.74
C LEU A 30 -19.92 12.63 25.91
N ARG A 31 -19.64 11.84 26.93
CA ARG A 31 -18.28 11.35 27.22
C ARG A 31 -18.19 9.86 26.97
N VAL A 32 -16.99 9.39 26.68
CA VAL A 32 -16.66 7.96 26.65
C VAL A 32 -16.79 7.41 28.07
N GLY A 33 -17.69 6.45 28.27
CA GLY A 33 -17.86 5.71 29.52
C GLY A 33 -16.82 4.61 29.67
N ARG A 34 -17.27 3.41 30.01
CA ARG A 34 -16.41 2.23 30.12
C ARG A 34 -15.96 1.75 28.74
N VAL A 35 -14.66 1.40 28.61
CA VAL A 35 -14.09 0.78 27.40
C VAL A 35 -13.78 -0.69 27.70
N VAL A 36 -14.57 -1.59 27.11
CA VAL A 36 -14.40 -3.04 27.21
C VAL A 36 -13.70 -3.54 25.97
N ILE A 37 -12.63 -4.30 26.14
CA ILE A 37 -11.87 -4.94 25.05
C ILE A 37 -12.00 -6.44 25.22
N ASP A 38 -12.52 -7.10 24.18
CA ASP A 38 -12.68 -8.56 24.10
C ASP A 38 -11.85 -9.07 22.92
N ALA A 39 -10.73 -9.71 23.22
CA ALA A 39 -9.85 -10.35 22.25
C ALA A 39 -10.21 -11.83 22.17
N VAL A 40 -10.88 -12.23 21.10
CA VAL A 40 -11.35 -13.60 20.84
C VAL A 40 -10.24 -14.37 20.12
N PRO A 41 -9.90 -15.62 20.54
CA PRO A 41 -8.89 -16.44 19.88
C PRO A 41 -9.32 -16.82 18.45
N VAL A 42 -8.38 -17.36 17.65
CA VAL A 42 -8.58 -17.76 16.25
C VAL A 42 -9.79 -18.68 16.07
N TYR A 43 -9.92 -19.67 16.92
CA TYR A 43 -11.10 -20.54 16.98
C TYR A 43 -11.73 -20.43 18.35
N SER A 44 -13.05 -20.26 18.39
CA SER A 44 -13.81 -20.33 19.64
C SER A 44 -13.70 -21.71 20.29
N ASP A 45 -13.98 -21.82 21.57
CA ASP A 45 -13.99 -23.11 22.28
C ASP A 45 -14.93 -24.13 21.64
N ALA A 46 -16.03 -23.67 21.03
CA ALA A 46 -16.99 -24.52 20.33
C ALA A 46 -16.40 -25.06 19.01
N GLU A 47 -15.71 -24.24 18.25
CA GLU A 47 -15.01 -24.62 17.02
C GLU A 47 -13.83 -25.54 17.31
N ALA A 48 -13.01 -25.22 18.33
CA ALA A 48 -11.86 -26.03 18.75
C ALA A 48 -12.26 -27.47 19.16
N ARG A 49 -13.49 -27.68 19.65
CA ARG A 49 -14.03 -29.02 19.96
C ARG A 49 -14.47 -29.82 18.74
N GLN A 50 -14.71 -29.16 17.59
CA GLN A 50 -15.16 -29.84 16.37
C GLN A 50 -14.03 -30.62 15.66
N GLY A 51 -12.77 -30.33 15.97
CA GLY A 51 -11.64 -31.05 15.39
C GLY A 51 -10.32 -30.82 16.12
N ARG A 52 -9.51 -31.90 16.21
CA ARG A 52 -8.18 -31.84 16.86
C ARG A 52 -7.26 -30.77 16.26
N LEU A 53 -7.39 -30.52 14.94
CA LEU A 53 -6.58 -29.53 14.23
C LEU A 53 -6.81 -28.10 14.77
N TYR A 54 -8.06 -27.71 14.98
CA TYR A 54 -8.41 -26.38 15.47
C TYR A 54 -7.89 -26.13 16.89
N GLY A 55 -7.98 -27.15 17.75
CA GLY A 55 -7.40 -27.08 19.10
C GLY A 55 -5.87 -26.95 19.09
N VAL A 56 -5.17 -27.65 18.18
CA VAL A 56 -3.72 -27.52 18.00
C VAL A 56 -3.35 -26.13 17.48
N LEU A 57 -4.08 -25.60 16.50
CA LEU A 57 -3.83 -24.27 15.96
C LEU A 57 -4.01 -23.18 17.03
N ASN A 58 -5.06 -23.27 17.86
CA ASN A 58 -5.22 -22.38 19.02
C ASN A 58 -4.09 -22.52 20.05
N ALA A 59 -3.61 -23.73 20.30
CA ALA A 59 -2.53 -23.97 21.28
C ALA A 59 -1.17 -23.42 20.79
N LEU A 60 -0.97 -23.32 19.48
CA LEU A 60 0.23 -22.75 18.86
C LEU A 60 0.13 -21.23 18.69
N HIS A 61 -1.07 -20.68 18.76
CA HIS A 61 -1.32 -19.23 18.60
C HIS A 61 -1.07 -18.49 19.92
N VAL A 62 -0.40 -17.35 19.85
CA VAL A 62 -0.27 -16.42 20.96
C VAL A 62 -1.38 -15.38 20.85
N GLN A 63 -2.32 -15.41 21.79
CA GLN A 63 -3.45 -14.49 21.80
C GLN A 63 -3.00 -13.04 21.95
N THR A 64 -3.61 -12.15 21.15
CA THR A 64 -3.36 -10.70 21.20
C THR A 64 -3.74 -10.14 22.56
N ARG A 65 -2.82 -9.41 23.19
CA ARG A 65 -3.06 -8.82 24.52
C ARG A 65 -4.00 -7.63 24.43
N ALA A 66 -5.03 -7.59 25.26
CA ALA A 66 -5.91 -6.43 25.37
C ALA A 66 -5.15 -5.12 25.69
N ALA A 67 -4.02 -5.22 26.41
CA ALA A 67 -3.14 -4.09 26.68
C ALA A 67 -2.46 -3.53 25.42
N LEU A 68 -2.17 -4.37 24.41
CA LEU A 68 -1.69 -3.92 23.11
C LEU A 68 -2.79 -3.18 22.37
N LEU A 69 -3.97 -3.77 22.24
CA LEU A 69 -5.11 -3.15 21.55
C LEU A 69 -5.45 -1.79 22.16
N ARG A 70 -5.43 -1.68 23.49
CA ARG A 70 -5.68 -0.43 24.21
C ARG A 70 -4.73 0.70 23.82
N ARG A 71 -3.48 0.40 23.42
CA ARG A 71 -2.51 1.41 22.95
C ARG A 71 -2.88 2.04 21.62
N PHE A 72 -3.67 1.35 20.80
CA PHE A 72 -4.08 1.80 19.47
C PHE A 72 -5.47 2.41 19.44
N LEU A 73 -6.17 2.48 20.59
CA LEU A 73 -7.42 3.21 20.68
C LEU A 73 -7.13 4.72 20.60
N LEU A 74 -7.89 5.41 19.75
CA LEU A 74 -7.79 6.86 19.57
C LEU A 74 -8.59 7.66 20.60
N PHE A 75 -9.17 6.98 21.57
CA PHE A 75 -9.96 7.54 22.67
C PHE A 75 -9.70 6.77 23.97
N LYS A 76 -10.03 7.37 25.07
CA LYS A 76 -9.99 6.77 26.42
C LYS A 76 -11.23 7.15 27.22
N GLU A 77 -11.47 6.45 28.32
CA GLU A 77 -12.53 6.75 29.27
C GLU A 77 -12.43 8.20 29.77
N GLY A 78 -13.56 8.93 29.72
CA GLY A 78 -13.66 10.34 30.10
C GLY A 78 -13.44 11.35 28.96
N ASP A 79 -12.91 10.96 27.80
CA ASP A 79 -12.78 11.82 26.63
C ASP A 79 -14.15 12.24 26.08
N ALA A 80 -14.23 13.33 25.33
CA ALA A 80 -15.43 13.69 24.59
C ALA A 80 -15.73 12.57 23.56
N PHE A 81 -16.99 12.12 23.53
CA PHE A 81 -17.42 11.06 22.61
C PHE A 81 -17.45 11.59 21.17
N ASP A 82 -16.67 10.96 20.30
CA ASP A 82 -16.61 11.25 18.87
C ASP A 82 -16.76 9.95 18.05
N PRO A 83 -17.88 9.74 17.37
CA PRO A 83 -18.10 8.54 16.54
C PRO A 83 -17.06 8.37 15.42
N ALA A 84 -16.47 9.47 14.94
CA ALA A 84 -15.44 9.41 13.90
C ALA A 84 -14.16 8.76 14.40
N LEU A 85 -13.77 9.00 15.66
CA LEU A 85 -12.61 8.34 16.30
C LEU A 85 -12.86 6.84 16.51
N LEU A 86 -14.09 6.42 16.79
CA LEU A 86 -14.43 5.00 16.89
C LEU A 86 -14.23 4.31 15.53
N ALA A 87 -14.80 4.89 14.48
CA ALA A 87 -14.68 4.36 13.12
C ALA A 87 -13.23 4.35 12.63
N GLU A 88 -12.44 5.37 12.98
CA GLU A 88 -11.02 5.43 12.65
C GLU A 88 -10.21 4.40 13.44
N THR A 89 -10.49 4.21 14.72
CA THR A 89 -9.90 3.15 15.55
C THR A 89 -10.17 1.78 14.95
N GLU A 90 -11.40 1.50 14.55
CA GLU A 90 -11.77 0.23 13.91
C GLU A 90 -10.98 -0.01 12.62
N ARG A 91 -10.83 1.01 11.76
CA ARG A 91 -10.00 0.92 10.54
C ARG A 91 -8.54 0.68 10.85
N ASN A 92 -7.98 1.42 11.81
CA ASN A 92 -6.57 1.29 12.20
C ASN A 92 -6.25 -0.10 12.76
N LEU A 93 -7.14 -0.64 13.59
CA LEU A 93 -6.99 -2.00 14.11
C LEU A 93 -7.11 -3.07 13.00
N ARG A 94 -7.96 -2.86 11.99
CA ARG A 94 -8.05 -3.77 10.82
C ARG A 94 -6.79 -3.79 9.95
N LEU A 95 -5.89 -2.83 10.08
CA LEU A 95 -4.61 -2.86 9.37
C LEU A 95 -3.63 -3.90 9.95
N PHE A 96 -3.87 -4.39 11.17
CA PHE A 96 -3.03 -5.44 11.73
C PHE A 96 -3.39 -6.81 11.15
N ASP A 97 -2.42 -7.45 10.51
CA ASP A 97 -2.61 -8.77 9.88
C ASP A 97 -2.80 -9.91 10.90
N PHE A 98 -2.48 -9.69 12.17
CA PHE A 98 -2.79 -10.64 13.24
C PHE A 98 -4.24 -10.58 13.75
N LEU A 99 -5.06 -9.65 13.23
CA LEU A 99 -6.50 -9.56 13.53
C LEU A 99 -7.32 -9.94 12.30
N GLU A 100 -8.17 -10.95 12.41
CA GLU A 100 -9.08 -11.36 11.34
C GLU A 100 -10.22 -10.36 11.15
N SER A 101 -10.85 -9.98 12.27
CA SER A 101 -11.94 -9.01 12.27
C SER A 101 -11.87 -8.09 13.48
N VAL A 102 -12.40 -6.90 13.30
CA VAL A 102 -12.47 -5.85 14.34
C VAL A 102 -13.85 -5.20 14.28
N SER A 103 -14.45 -5.01 15.44
CA SER A 103 -15.70 -4.26 15.58
C SER A 103 -15.58 -3.32 16.77
N VAL A 104 -15.88 -2.03 16.56
CA VAL A 104 -15.92 -1.00 17.60
C VAL A 104 -17.33 -0.44 17.65
N THR A 105 -18.05 -0.72 18.74
CA THR A 105 -19.47 -0.34 18.89
C THR A 105 -19.68 0.52 20.13
N ALA A 106 -20.64 1.44 20.03
CA ALA A 106 -21.05 2.32 21.11
C ALA A 106 -22.42 1.90 21.65
N SER A 107 -22.59 1.97 22.97
CA SER A 107 -23.90 1.76 23.63
C SER A 107 -24.85 2.93 23.34
N ALA A 108 -26.13 2.76 23.69
CA ALA A 108 -27.00 3.92 23.85
C ALA A 108 -26.47 4.83 24.97
N PRO A 109 -26.58 6.16 24.81
CA PRO A 109 -26.20 7.10 25.87
C PRO A 109 -26.96 6.86 27.16
N HIS A 110 -26.26 6.90 28.30
CA HIS A 110 -26.82 6.82 29.64
C HIS A 110 -26.02 7.73 30.57
N ASP A 111 -26.66 8.45 31.46
CA ASP A 111 -26.02 9.35 32.44
C ASP A 111 -24.92 10.29 31.87
N GLY A 112 -25.12 10.76 30.64
CA GLY A 112 -24.16 11.63 29.94
C GLY A 112 -22.93 10.91 29.37
N VAL A 113 -22.87 9.57 29.44
CA VAL A 113 -21.77 8.75 28.91
C VAL A 113 -22.23 7.74 27.88
N VAL A 114 -21.28 7.24 27.07
CA VAL A 114 -21.45 6.20 26.08
C VAL A 114 -20.37 5.15 26.30
N ASP A 115 -20.75 3.94 26.65
CA ASP A 115 -19.83 2.82 26.77
C ASP A 115 -19.40 2.32 25.40
N VAL A 116 -18.13 1.91 25.27
CA VAL A 116 -17.55 1.42 24.02
C VAL A 116 -17.09 -0.01 24.20
N SER A 117 -17.51 -0.87 23.28
CA SER A 117 -17.07 -2.26 23.16
C SER A 117 -16.17 -2.41 21.94
N VAL A 118 -14.98 -2.95 22.15
CA VAL A 118 -14.00 -3.30 21.11
C VAL A 118 -13.87 -4.82 21.10
N VAL A 119 -14.37 -5.46 20.06
CA VAL A 119 -14.28 -6.91 19.86
C VAL A 119 -13.32 -7.18 18.72
N THR A 120 -12.28 -7.98 18.96
CA THR A 120 -11.34 -8.42 17.93
C THR A 120 -11.30 -9.94 17.88
N HIS A 121 -11.18 -10.50 16.68
CA HIS A 121 -10.87 -11.92 16.50
C HIS A 121 -9.45 -12.01 15.97
N ASP A 122 -8.65 -12.85 16.62
CA ASP A 122 -7.28 -13.08 16.19
C ASP A 122 -7.25 -13.88 14.88
N ALA A 123 -6.22 -13.64 14.06
CA ALA A 123 -5.86 -14.46 12.93
C ALA A 123 -4.72 -15.41 13.28
N LEU A 124 -4.49 -16.43 12.48
CA LEU A 124 -3.27 -17.25 12.58
C LEU A 124 -2.05 -16.35 12.37
N THR A 125 -1.10 -16.42 13.28
CA THR A 125 0.05 -15.50 13.30
C THR A 125 1.27 -16.07 12.58
N THR A 126 1.31 -17.35 12.27
CA THR A 126 2.38 -17.97 11.48
C THR A 126 1.91 -18.14 10.05
N ILE A 127 2.50 -17.37 9.12
CA ILE A 127 2.12 -17.31 7.71
C ILE A 127 3.28 -17.88 6.87
N PRO A 128 3.18 -19.12 6.38
CA PRO A 128 4.08 -19.62 5.35
C PRO A 128 3.62 -19.09 3.97
N ASN A 129 4.55 -18.58 3.18
CA ASN A 129 4.33 -18.23 1.79
C ASN A 129 5.32 -18.95 0.90
N ALA A 130 4.92 -19.23 -0.33
CA ALA A 130 5.81 -19.74 -1.36
C ALA A 130 5.32 -19.24 -2.73
N ASP A 131 6.25 -18.74 -3.52
CA ASP A 131 6.02 -18.38 -4.90
C ASP A 131 6.88 -19.23 -5.82
N PHE A 132 6.30 -19.61 -6.94
CA PHE A 132 6.99 -20.39 -7.96
C PHE A 132 6.56 -19.90 -9.34
N SER A 133 7.52 -19.67 -10.21
CA SER A 133 7.26 -19.33 -11.61
C SER A 133 8.22 -20.10 -12.52
N ASN A 134 7.71 -20.53 -13.67
CA ASN A 134 8.54 -21.05 -14.75
C ASN A 134 8.11 -20.38 -16.05
N GLU A 135 8.86 -19.36 -16.46
CA GLU A 135 8.54 -18.47 -17.55
C GLU A 135 9.67 -18.46 -18.57
N GLY A 136 9.35 -18.82 -19.83
CA GLY A 136 10.36 -18.86 -20.90
C GLY A 136 11.56 -19.77 -20.64
N GLY A 137 11.41 -20.81 -19.77
CA GLY A 137 12.50 -21.70 -19.36
C GLY A 137 13.33 -21.19 -18.19
N ILE A 138 12.97 -20.05 -17.63
CA ILE A 138 13.57 -19.50 -16.39
C ILE A 138 12.69 -19.88 -15.22
N THR A 139 13.27 -20.56 -14.24
CA THR A 139 12.58 -20.96 -13.01
C THR A 139 13.01 -20.02 -11.88
N THR A 140 12.03 -19.44 -11.21
CA THR A 140 12.21 -18.66 -9.98
C THR A 140 11.37 -19.26 -8.87
N TYR A 141 11.85 -19.20 -7.65
CA TYR A 141 11.07 -19.61 -6.49
C TYR A 141 11.49 -18.83 -5.26
N SER A 142 10.52 -18.57 -4.38
CA SER A 142 10.76 -18.03 -3.07
C SER A 142 9.97 -18.78 -2.02
N ALA A 143 10.45 -18.70 -0.80
CA ALA A 143 9.72 -19.16 0.38
C ALA A 143 9.98 -18.19 1.51
N ASP A 144 8.93 -17.87 2.24
CA ASP A 144 9.05 -17.06 3.44
C ASP A 144 8.13 -17.57 4.55
N VAL A 145 8.51 -17.29 5.79
CA VAL A 145 7.70 -17.54 6.97
C VAL A 145 7.64 -16.25 7.76
N THR A 146 6.43 -15.73 7.91
CA THR A 146 6.16 -14.57 8.75
C THR A 146 5.53 -15.04 10.05
N GLN A 147 6.11 -14.64 11.19
CA GLN A 147 5.47 -14.74 12.49
C GLN A 147 4.98 -13.36 12.89
N LEU A 148 3.68 -13.18 12.95
CA LEU A 148 3.01 -11.97 13.43
C LEU A 148 2.84 -12.01 14.94
N ASP A 149 2.62 -10.85 15.54
CA ASP A 149 2.30 -10.67 16.97
C ASP A 149 3.19 -11.46 17.93
N LEU A 150 4.53 -11.33 17.76
CA LEU A 150 5.50 -11.98 18.63
C LEU A 150 5.21 -11.68 20.10
N PHE A 151 4.94 -12.74 20.86
CA PHE A 151 4.65 -12.67 22.30
C PHE A 151 3.46 -11.75 22.66
N GLY A 152 2.51 -11.53 21.77
CA GLY A 152 1.36 -10.62 21.99
C GLY A 152 1.74 -9.14 22.04
N SER A 153 2.84 -8.74 21.41
CA SER A 153 3.40 -7.38 21.39
C SER A 153 3.05 -6.57 20.14
N GLY A 154 2.47 -7.22 19.13
CA GLY A 154 2.25 -6.66 17.79
C GLY A 154 3.50 -6.69 16.90
N ALA A 155 4.67 -7.07 17.42
CA ALA A 155 5.86 -7.20 16.61
C ALA A 155 5.76 -8.39 15.65
N SER A 156 6.39 -8.28 14.48
CA SER A 156 6.49 -9.37 13.52
C SER A 156 7.93 -9.62 13.08
N ILE A 157 8.21 -10.86 12.69
CA ILE A 157 9.45 -11.26 12.02
C ILE A 157 9.09 -12.02 10.75
N ASN A 158 9.74 -11.66 9.64
CA ASN A 158 9.68 -12.39 8.38
C ASN A 158 11.07 -12.94 8.05
N LEU A 159 11.11 -14.23 7.71
CA LEU A 159 12.30 -14.91 7.19
C LEU A 159 12.02 -15.25 5.73
N HIS A 160 12.84 -14.72 4.82
CA HIS A 160 12.64 -14.84 3.38
C HIS A 160 13.87 -15.48 2.71
N GLY A 161 13.61 -16.39 1.77
CA GLY A 161 14.60 -16.98 0.88
C GLY A 161 14.11 -16.98 -0.56
N GLU A 162 14.95 -16.58 -1.51
CA GLU A 162 14.59 -16.48 -2.93
C GLU A 162 15.72 -16.99 -3.83
N HIS A 163 15.33 -17.72 -4.86
CA HIS A 163 16.13 -17.98 -6.04
C HIS A 163 15.52 -17.23 -7.23
N GLY A 164 16.02 -16.05 -7.48
CA GLY A 164 15.54 -15.16 -8.54
C GLY A 164 16.41 -15.15 -9.79
N VAL A 165 15.91 -14.51 -10.85
CA VAL A 165 16.63 -14.36 -12.13
C VAL A 165 17.94 -13.58 -11.96
N GLU A 166 17.97 -12.61 -11.07
CA GLU A 166 19.10 -11.73 -10.85
C GLU A 166 20.03 -12.24 -9.76
N ARG A 167 19.47 -12.72 -8.67
CA ARG A 167 20.22 -13.10 -7.47
C ARG A 167 19.48 -14.07 -6.58
N ASN A 168 20.24 -14.74 -5.72
CA ASN A 168 19.67 -15.44 -4.58
C ASN A 168 19.64 -14.48 -3.39
N VAL A 169 18.56 -14.54 -2.59
CA VAL A 169 18.33 -13.66 -1.45
C VAL A 169 18.09 -14.51 -0.21
N ALA A 170 18.64 -14.10 0.92
CA ALA A 170 18.26 -14.55 2.25
C ALA A 170 18.06 -13.30 3.12
N ALA A 171 16.85 -13.09 3.61
CA ALA A 171 16.51 -11.86 4.33
C ALA A 171 15.79 -12.12 5.63
N VAL A 172 15.95 -11.21 6.58
CA VAL A 172 15.15 -11.10 7.79
C VAL A 172 14.61 -9.68 7.90
N GLU A 173 13.31 -9.58 8.14
CA GLU A 173 12.62 -8.32 8.39
C GLU A 173 11.93 -8.36 9.75
N ILE A 174 12.04 -7.29 10.52
CA ILE A 174 11.39 -7.14 11.82
C ILE A 174 10.60 -5.84 11.80
N THR A 175 9.31 -5.93 12.11
CA THR A 175 8.43 -4.78 12.27
C THR A 175 7.88 -4.73 13.68
N HIS A 176 7.87 -3.55 14.31
CA HIS A 176 7.25 -3.33 15.61
C HIS A 176 6.36 -2.08 15.56
N PRO A 177 5.03 -2.20 15.70
CA PRO A 177 4.11 -1.07 15.51
C PRO A 177 4.13 -0.04 16.66
N ALA A 178 4.74 -0.35 17.80
CA ALA A 178 4.71 0.49 18.99
C ALA A 178 5.99 0.37 19.85
N VAL A 179 7.18 0.51 19.26
CA VAL A 179 8.48 0.19 19.88
C VAL A 179 8.80 1.11 21.08
N PHE A 180 8.51 2.40 21.00
CA PHE A 180 8.73 3.40 22.07
C PHE A 180 7.40 3.94 22.66
N GLY A 181 6.36 3.11 22.65
CA GLY A 181 5.01 3.50 23.04
C GLY A 181 4.08 3.59 21.81
N PRO A 182 2.81 3.96 21.99
CA PRO A 182 1.87 4.08 20.89
C PRO A 182 2.40 5.06 19.85
N HIS A 183 2.10 4.79 18.57
CA HIS A 183 2.43 5.64 17.43
C HIS A 183 3.88 5.63 16.93
N TRP A 184 4.82 4.89 17.51
CA TRP A 184 6.18 4.75 16.98
C TRP A 184 6.39 3.36 16.36
N ARG A 185 6.46 3.31 15.04
CA ARG A 185 6.71 2.09 14.29
C ARG A 185 8.20 1.97 13.95
N LEU A 186 8.75 0.78 14.14
CA LEU A 186 10.09 0.39 13.73
C LEU A 186 9.98 -0.68 12.65
N ASP A 187 10.68 -0.47 11.53
CA ASP A 187 10.87 -1.46 10.47
C ASP A 187 12.36 -1.65 10.24
N THR A 188 12.84 -2.89 10.25
CA THR A 188 14.24 -3.24 9.99
C THR A 188 14.31 -4.36 8.97
N LEU A 189 15.24 -4.26 8.03
CA LEU A 189 15.55 -5.28 7.05
C LEU A 189 17.04 -5.54 7.04
N TYR A 190 17.44 -6.80 7.07
CA TYR A 190 18.76 -7.26 6.70
C TYR A 190 18.61 -8.33 5.63
N SER A 191 19.27 -8.12 4.48
CA SER A 191 19.26 -9.06 3.37
C SER A 191 20.67 -9.36 2.95
N LYS A 192 21.01 -10.64 2.84
CA LYS A 192 22.24 -11.13 2.23
C LYS A 192 21.92 -11.70 0.86
N ASN A 193 22.50 -11.12 -0.16
CA ASN A 193 22.31 -11.49 -1.53
C ASN A 193 23.56 -12.23 -2.07
N SER A 194 23.39 -13.03 -3.12
CA SER A 194 24.53 -13.69 -3.79
C SER A 194 25.56 -12.72 -4.33
N ASP A 195 25.16 -11.46 -4.52
CA ASP A 195 25.97 -10.37 -5.11
C ASP A 195 26.09 -9.15 -4.19
N GLY A 196 25.66 -9.21 -2.93
CA GLY A 196 25.79 -8.10 -1.99
C GLY A 196 24.94 -8.23 -0.75
N ALA A 197 24.44 -7.09 -0.25
CA ALA A 197 23.59 -7.02 0.94
C ALA A 197 22.73 -5.76 0.92
N GLU A 198 21.65 -5.78 1.71
CA GLU A 198 20.83 -4.60 2.00
C GLU A 198 20.58 -4.52 3.50
N GLU A 199 20.75 -3.33 4.04
CA GLU A 199 20.50 -3.01 5.46
C GLU A 199 19.61 -1.79 5.51
N ARG A 200 18.42 -1.93 6.13
CA ARG A 200 17.46 -0.83 6.27
C ARG A 200 16.94 -0.75 7.68
N VAL A 201 16.87 0.48 8.18
CA VAL A 201 16.20 0.79 9.44
C VAL A 201 15.32 2.02 9.23
N ALA A 202 14.04 1.88 9.51
CA ALA A 202 13.08 2.97 9.50
C ALA A 202 12.40 3.05 10.87
N LEU A 203 12.35 4.25 11.43
CA LEU A 203 11.60 4.57 12.63
C LEU A 203 10.68 5.74 12.31
N ASP A 204 9.39 5.55 12.40
CA ASP A 204 8.43 6.59 12.10
C ASP A 204 7.29 6.66 13.12
N ARG A 205 6.76 7.86 13.24
CA ARG A 205 5.48 8.15 13.86
C ARG A 205 4.52 8.56 12.77
N PRO A 206 3.69 7.63 12.25
CA PRO A 206 2.73 7.93 11.20
C PRO A 206 1.63 8.87 11.69
N MET A 207 0.87 9.43 10.76
CA MET A 207 -0.38 10.13 11.07
C MET A 207 -1.51 9.09 11.12
N ASP A 208 -1.67 8.46 12.25
CA ASP A 208 -2.61 7.38 12.51
C ASP A 208 -4.02 7.87 12.89
N SER A 209 -4.17 9.17 13.09
CA SER A 209 -5.46 9.83 13.35
C SER A 209 -5.51 11.23 12.75
N TYR A 210 -6.71 11.65 12.35
CA TYR A 210 -6.93 13.05 11.97
C TYR A 210 -6.66 14.01 13.14
N THR A 211 -6.70 13.54 14.39
CA THR A 211 -6.36 14.35 15.57
C THR A 211 -4.86 14.40 15.87
N ALA A 212 -4.03 13.61 15.17
CA ALA A 212 -2.59 13.62 15.37
C ALA A 212 -2.00 14.98 14.95
N PRO A 213 -1.31 15.73 15.84
CA PRO A 213 -0.85 17.09 15.52
C PRO A 213 0.40 17.12 14.62
N TRP A 214 1.11 16.02 14.50
CA TRP A 214 2.33 15.89 13.71
C TRP A 214 2.70 14.44 13.42
N SER A 215 3.49 14.24 12.39
CA SER A 215 4.20 12.99 12.10
C SER A 215 5.69 13.23 11.91
N ALA A 216 6.52 12.20 12.03
CA ALA A 216 7.96 12.29 11.79
C ALA A 216 8.50 10.91 11.43
N GLY A 217 9.65 10.88 10.76
CA GLY A 217 10.35 9.63 10.49
C GLY A 217 11.81 9.83 10.16
N ILE A 218 12.58 8.78 10.38
CA ILE A 218 13.97 8.64 9.97
C ILE A 218 14.12 7.31 9.24
N LEU A 219 14.87 7.32 8.14
CA LEU A 219 15.24 6.15 7.36
C LEU A 219 16.73 6.15 7.16
N ALA A 220 17.39 5.03 7.47
CA ALA A 220 18.74 4.73 7.05
C ALA A 220 18.71 3.48 6.17
N ASP A 221 19.30 3.56 4.98
CA ASP A 221 19.35 2.48 4.00
C ASP A 221 20.75 2.37 3.40
N HIS A 222 21.27 1.14 3.32
CA HIS A 222 22.51 0.80 2.66
C HIS A 222 22.31 -0.44 1.80
N LEU A 223 22.49 -0.28 0.50
CA LEU A 223 22.30 -1.33 -0.50
C LEU A 223 23.58 -1.51 -1.30
N LEU A 224 24.03 -2.73 -1.40
CA LEU A 224 25.16 -3.14 -2.23
C LEU A 224 24.74 -4.33 -3.07
N ARG A 225 24.72 -4.18 -4.40
CA ARG A 225 24.35 -5.27 -5.33
C ARG A 225 24.85 -5.03 -6.75
N ASN A 226 24.77 -6.06 -7.58
CA ASN A 226 25.00 -5.93 -9.01
C ASN A 226 23.69 -5.60 -9.72
N GLU A 227 23.72 -4.59 -10.57
CA GLU A 227 22.59 -4.16 -11.39
C GLU A 227 22.82 -4.45 -12.85
N ARG A 228 21.73 -4.45 -13.61
CA ARG A 228 21.71 -4.72 -15.04
C ARG A 228 20.99 -3.60 -15.79
N ILE A 229 21.49 -3.30 -16.96
CA ILE A 229 20.77 -2.50 -17.96
C ILE A 229 20.39 -3.46 -19.08
N PHE A 230 19.14 -3.40 -19.50
CA PHE A 230 18.60 -4.24 -20.55
C PHE A 230 18.46 -3.46 -21.85
N ALA A 231 18.65 -4.13 -22.98
CA ALA A 231 18.34 -3.63 -24.30
C ALA A 231 17.85 -4.80 -25.18
N GLU A 232 16.69 -4.63 -25.78
CA GLU A 232 16.02 -5.64 -26.61
C GLU A 232 15.83 -6.97 -25.87
N GLY A 233 15.45 -6.89 -24.56
CA GLY A 233 15.24 -8.03 -23.67
C GLY A 233 16.53 -8.71 -23.20
N SER A 234 17.70 -8.24 -23.62
CA SER A 234 19.00 -8.82 -23.26
C SER A 234 19.78 -7.91 -22.32
N VAL A 235 20.66 -8.50 -21.51
CA VAL A 235 21.55 -7.73 -20.62
C VAL A 235 22.60 -6.98 -21.43
N ALA A 236 22.46 -5.66 -21.55
CA ALA A 236 23.38 -4.78 -22.26
C ALA A 236 24.58 -4.37 -21.38
N ALA A 237 24.37 -4.19 -20.08
CA ALA A 237 25.42 -3.86 -19.13
C ALA A 237 25.17 -4.50 -17.76
N ARG A 238 26.25 -4.74 -17.04
CA ARG A 238 26.26 -5.11 -15.62
C ARG A 238 27.24 -4.23 -14.87
N PHE A 239 26.85 -3.79 -13.68
CA PHE A 239 27.70 -2.95 -12.85
C PHE A 239 27.40 -3.18 -11.38
N ARG A 240 28.33 -2.84 -10.51
CA ARG A 240 28.14 -2.80 -9.07
C ARG A 240 27.50 -1.48 -8.69
N GLN A 241 26.42 -1.51 -7.93
CA GLN A 241 25.82 -0.34 -7.31
C GLN A 241 26.02 -0.41 -5.80
N GLU A 242 26.41 0.72 -5.22
CA GLU A 242 26.33 0.98 -3.80
C GLU A 242 25.43 2.21 -3.60
N HIS A 243 24.33 2.04 -2.89
CA HIS A 243 23.40 3.10 -2.50
C HIS A 243 23.44 3.29 -1.00
N ARG A 244 23.57 4.53 -0.54
CA ARG A 244 23.45 4.90 0.86
C ARG A 244 22.47 6.05 0.98
N GLN A 245 21.53 5.93 1.90
CA GLN A 245 20.55 6.96 2.17
C GLN A 245 20.37 7.16 3.66
N LEU A 246 20.29 8.43 4.06
CA LEU A 246 19.79 8.85 5.37
C LEU A 246 18.78 9.96 5.16
N SER A 247 17.54 9.74 5.56
CA SER A 247 16.50 10.73 5.44
C SER A 247 15.78 10.96 6.76
N PHE A 248 15.34 12.19 6.98
CA PHE A 248 14.50 12.61 8.08
C PHE A 248 13.39 13.49 7.55
N PHE A 249 12.19 13.33 8.09
CA PHE A 249 11.09 14.25 7.82
C PHE A 249 10.31 14.55 9.08
N ARG A 250 9.67 15.71 9.09
CA ARG A 250 8.62 16.09 10.04
C ARG A 250 7.46 16.74 9.31
N SER A 251 6.25 16.36 9.68
CA SER A 251 5.02 16.95 9.19
C SER A 251 4.29 17.63 10.34
N LEU A 252 3.74 18.80 10.09
CA LEU A 252 2.91 19.56 11.02
C LEU A 252 1.51 19.73 10.43
N VAL A 253 0.50 19.32 11.17
CA VAL A 253 -0.89 19.44 10.74
C VAL A 253 -1.34 20.88 10.80
N LEU A 254 -1.85 21.39 9.68
CA LEU A 254 -2.44 22.73 9.54
C LEU A 254 -3.94 22.71 9.78
N HIS A 255 -4.58 21.67 9.29
CA HIS A 255 -6.02 21.47 9.42
C HIS A 255 -6.31 19.99 9.61
N ALA A 256 -7.19 19.69 10.54
CA ALA A 256 -7.64 18.33 10.81
C ALA A 256 -9.14 18.35 11.14
N ALA A 257 -9.89 17.50 10.45
CA ALA A 257 -11.31 17.28 10.68
C ALA A 257 -11.66 15.83 10.32
N PRO A 258 -12.75 15.26 10.87
CA PRO A 258 -13.26 14.01 10.37
C PRO A 258 -13.40 14.05 8.84
N GLY A 259 -12.73 13.16 8.13
CA GLY A 259 -12.77 13.09 6.67
C GLY A 259 -11.74 13.92 5.91
N SER A 260 -10.91 14.77 6.56
CA SER A 260 -9.81 15.43 5.86
C SER A 260 -8.71 15.93 6.78
N SER A 261 -7.49 15.93 6.27
CA SER A 261 -6.34 16.55 6.92
C SER A 261 -5.45 17.27 5.91
N SER A 262 -4.73 18.29 6.36
CA SER A 262 -3.65 18.89 5.59
C SER A 262 -2.47 19.23 6.46
N SER A 263 -1.26 19.15 5.91
CA SER A 263 -0.03 19.32 6.65
C SER A 263 1.08 19.97 5.81
N LEU A 264 2.00 20.64 6.50
CA LEU A 264 3.30 21.03 5.95
C LEU A 264 4.33 19.97 6.30
N ILE A 265 5.19 19.66 5.36
CA ILE A 265 6.30 18.73 5.53
C ILE A 265 7.60 19.48 5.35
N ALA A 266 8.56 19.19 6.20
CA ALA A 266 9.96 19.56 6.04
C ALA A 266 10.84 18.33 6.23
N GLY A 267 11.94 18.25 5.49
CA GLY A 267 12.82 17.08 5.55
C GLY A 267 14.22 17.33 5.06
N ILE A 268 15.08 16.36 5.34
CA ILE A 268 16.45 16.27 4.83
C ILE A 268 16.59 14.88 4.23
N ASP A 269 17.19 14.80 3.04
CA ASP A 269 17.44 13.54 2.33
C ASP A 269 18.88 13.56 1.81
N LEU A 270 19.72 12.75 2.43
CA LEU A 270 21.12 12.57 2.10
C LEU A 270 21.27 11.27 1.35
N SER A 271 21.67 11.31 0.08
CA SER A 271 21.83 10.10 -0.71
C SER A 271 23.12 10.10 -1.53
N ASP A 272 23.77 8.95 -1.57
CA ASP A 272 24.97 8.68 -2.33
C ASP A 272 24.79 7.42 -3.16
N ASP A 273 24.95 7.51 -4.47
CA ASP A 273 25.02 6.39 -5.40
C ASP A 273 26.41 6.29 -5.99
N ALA A 274 27.08 5.18 -5.77
CA ALA A 274 28.33 4.84 -6.41
C ALA A 274 28.14 3.68 -7.38
N PHE A 275 28.82 3.73 -8.52
CA PHE A 275 28.73 2.69 -9.55
C PHE A 275 30.15 2.28 -9.95
N ALA A 276 30.37 0.97 -10.09
CA ALA A 276 31.65 0.42 -10.47
C ALA A 276 31.51 -0.66 -11.55
N HIS A 277 32.51 -0.77 -12.43
CA HIS A 277 32.60 -1.88 -13.37
C HIS A 277 32.75 -3.22 -12.64
N LEU A 278 32.15 -4.26 -13.18
CA LEU A 278 32.46 -5.62 -12.81
C LEU A 278 33.70 -6.09 -13.59
N PRO A 279 34.58 -6.93 -13.00
CA PRO A 279 35.88 -7.30 -13.60
C PRO A 279 35.77 -7.97 -14.99
N ASP A 280 34.66 -8.63 -15.25
CA ASP A 280 34.42 -9.43 -16.47
C ASP A 280 33.78 -8.63 -17.61
N ARG A 281 33.32 -7.40 -17.36
CA ARG A 281 32.62 -6.57 -18.36
C ARG A 281 32.85 -5.08 -18.19
N MET A 282 33.80 -4.53 -18.96
CA MET A 282 33.94 -3.08 -19.09
C MET A 282 32.98 -2.54 -20.15
N ASN A 283 32.10 -1.63 -19.74
CA ASN A 283 31.08 -1.06 -20.59
C ASN A 283 30.81 0.41 -20.20
N ASP A 284 30.71 1.28 -21.19
CA ASP A 284 30.50 2.73 -21.01
C ASP A 284 29.04 3.08 -20.60
N LEU A 285 28.15 2.08 -20.50
CA LEU A 285 26.74 2.29 -20.14
C LEU A 285 26.51 2.45 -18.65
N ILE A 286 27.51 2.27 -17.78
CA ILE A 286 27.32 2.43 -16.35
C ILE A 286 26.89 3.86 -15.99
N PRO A 287 26.02 4.02 -14.97
CA PRO A 287 25.59 5.33 -14.52
C PRO A 287 26.73 6.13 -13.89
N LYS A 288 26.59 7.46 -13.87
CA LYS A 288 27.51 8.33 -13.15
C LYS A 288 27.19 8.36 -11.66
N PRO A 289 28.18 8.41 -10.77
CA PRO A 289 27.96 8.57 -9.33
C PRO A 289 27.10 9.80 -9.03
N ARG A 290 26.23 9.69 -8.03
CA ARG A 290 25.32 10.77 -7.61
C ARG A 290 25.48 11.01 -6.11
N HIS A 291 25.52 12.27 -5.72
CA HIS A 291 25.62 12.69 -4.32
C HIS A 291 24.62 13.83 -4.12
N PHE A 292 23.57 13.60 -3.35
CA PHE A 292 22.55 14.60 -3.07
C PHE A 292 22.43 14.86 -1.58
N ARG A 293 22.20 16.13 -1.23
CA ARG A 293 21.98 16.60 0.14
C ARG A 293 20.76 17.51 0.12
N PHE A 294 19.59 16.91 -0.13
CA PHE A 294 18.36 17.66 -0.27
C PHE A 294 17.84 18.16 1.07
N VAL A 295 17.51 19.45 1.11
CA VAL A 295 16.58 20.02 2.08
C VAL A 295 15.26 20.18 1.37
N GLU A 296 14.19 19.63 1.95
CA GLU A 296 12.88 19.52 1.30
C GLU A 296 11.80 20.22 2.12
N GLY A 297 10.86 20.86 1.44
CA GLY A 297 9.63 21.39 2.00
C GLY A 297 8.44 21.04 1.11
N GLY A 298 7.26 20.91 1.69
CA GLY A 298 6.09 20.54 0.93
C GLY A 298 4.78 20.70 1.69
N TYR A 299 3.70 20.42 0.96
CA TYR A 299 2.33 20.43 1.44
C TYR A 299 1.64 19.13 1.04
N GLU A 300 0.87 18.58 1.97
CA GLU A 300 0.01 17.42 1.72
C GLU A 300 -1.40 17.69 2.20
N ARG A 301 -2.36 17.16 1.44
CA ARG A 301 -3.77 17.13 1.80
C ARG A 301 -4.32 15.74 1.52
N THR A 302 -5.04 15.18 2.48
CA THR A 302 -5.69 13.88 2.37
C THR A 302 -7.15 14.01 2.75
N GLY A 303 -8.02 13.56 1.85
CA GLY A 303 -9.44 13.33 2.12
C GLY A 303 -9.64 11.87 2.52
N LEU A 304 -10.55 11.63 3.43
CA LEU A 304 -10.89 10.31 3.94
C LEU A 304 -12.34 10.01 3.60
N HIS A 305 -12.54 9.14 2.63
CA HIS A 305 -13.86 8.63 2.25
C HIS A 305 -13.74 7.13 1.98
N PHE A 306 -14.07 6.31 2.97
CA PHE A 306 -13.85 4.88 2.89
C PHE A 306 -15.08 4.12 2.42
N VAL A 307 -14.86 3.18 1.50
CA VAL A 307 -15.80 2.12 1.13
C VAL A 307 -15.24 0.81 1.64
N LYS A 308 -16.07 0.04 2.35
CA LYS A 308 -15.69 -1.26 2.92
C LYS A 308 -16.27 -2.38 2.07
N LEU A 309 -15.41 -3.24 1.52
CA LEU A 309 -15.77 -4.38 0.70
C LEU A 309 -14.93 -5.60 1.07
N ASN A 310 -15.47 -6.78 0.79
CA ASN A 310 -14.76 -8.06 0.83
C ASN A 310 -14.76 -8.74 -0.54
N TYR A 311 -14.08 -9.86 -0.69
CA TYR A 311 -13.92 -10.62 -1.92
C TYR A 311 -13.32 -9.79 -3.09
N ILE A 312 -12.40 -8.90 -2.77
CA ILE A 312 -11.63 -8.13 -3.77
C ILE A 312 -10.20 -8.68 -3.83
N ASP A 313 -9.33 -8.30 -2.91
CA ASP A 313 -7.94 -8.77 -2.87
C ASP A 313 -7.77 -9.96 -1.91
N ARG A 314 -8.66 -10.07 -0.95
CA ARG A 314 -8.81 -11.18 -0.01
C ARG A 314 -10.23 -11.72 -0.14
N ASP A 315 -10.50 -12.93 0.32
CA ASP A 315 -11.83 -13.52 0.21
C ASP A 315 -12.84 -12.94 1.23
N LEU A 316 -12.91 -13.45 2.42
CA LEU A 316 -13.93 -13.10 3.42
C LEU A 316 -13.67 -11.81 4.18
N ARG A 317 -12.42 -11.36 4.23
CA ARG A 317 -12.03 -10.21 5.03
C ARG A 317 -12.50 -8.88 4.45
N ASP A 318 -13.04 -8.04 5.31
CA ASP A 318 -13.35 -6.65 4.99
C ASP A 318 -12.07 -5.85 4.70
N GLN A 319 -12.11 -5.08 3.61
CA GLN A 319 -11.04 -4.21 3.15
C GLN A 319 -11.58 -2.78 3.02
N ASP A 320 -10.81 -1.81 3.50
CA ASP A 320 -11.16 -0.39 3.43
C ASP A 320 -10.47 0.26 2.22
N PHE A 321 -11.28 0.79 1.29
CA PHE A 321 -10.80 1.52 0.12
C PHE A 321 -11.05 3.01 0.31
N ASN A 322 -9.99 3.82 0.37
CA ASN A 322 -10.14 5.27 0.48
C ASN A 322 -10.41 5.89 -0.90
N LEU A 323 -11.60 6.41 -1.11
CA LEU A 323 -12.01 7.15 -2.31
C LEU A 323 -11.80 8.66 -2.18
N GLY A 324 -11.33 9.15 -1.03
CA GLY A 324 -11.02 10.55 -0.80
C GLY A 324 -9.94 11.08 -1.73
N THR A 325 -9.89 12.39 -1.89
CA THR A 325 -8.83 13.04 -2.68
C THR A 325 -7.53 13.10 -1.88
N PHE A 326 -6.42 12.96 -2.58
CA PHE A 326 -5.13 13.24 -1.98
C PHE A 326 -4.30 14.14 -2.90
N THR A 327 -3.46 14.99 -2.31
CA THR A 327 -2.53 15.87 -3.04
C THR A 327 -1.25 16.01 -2.22
N SER A 328 -0.10 15.85 -2.87
CA SER A 328 1.22 16.08 -2.27
C SER A 328 2.07 16.87 -3.25
N ILE A 329 2.67 17.98 -2.80
CA ILE A 329 3.60 18.79 -3.59
C ILE A 329 4.82 19.04 -2.72
N ARG A 330 6.00 18.70 -3.23
CA ARG A 330 7.27 18.86 -2.53
C ARG A 330 8.31 19.46 -3.44
N ALA A 331 9.12 20.37 -2.89
CA ALA A 331 10.29 20.94 -3.53
C ALA A 331 11.50 20.77 -2.62
N ALA A 332 12.63 20.46 -3.22
CA ALA A 332 13.87 20.23 -2.49
C ALA A 332 15.04 20.90 -3.22
N VAL A 333 16.04 21.31 -2.45
CA VAL A 333 17.28 21.89 -2.93
C VAL A 333 18.47 21.10 -2.37
N SER A 334 19.37 20.67 -3.24
CA SER A 334 20.70 20.15 -2.89
C SER A 334 21.76 21.15 -3.35
N PRO A 335 22.58 21.68 -2.45
CA PRO A 335 23.63 22.64 -2.80
C PRO A 335 24.67 22.02 -3.73
N SER A 336 25.50 22.85 -4.32
CA SER A 336 26.63 22.39 -5.10
C SER A 336 27.64 21.66 -4.21
N LEU A 337 27.89 20.37 -4.49
CA LEU A 337 28.78 19.51 -3.73
C LEU A 337 29.58 18.59 -4.66
N HIS A 338 30.82 18.32 -4.34
CA HIS A 338 31.71 17.39 -5.06
C HIS A 338 31.71 17.60 -6.59
N GLY A 339 31.79 18.88 -7.03
CA GLY A 339 31.78 19.24 -8.45
C GLY A 339 30.42 19.14 -9.16
N ARG A 340 29.35 18.82 -8.46
CA ARG A 340 27.97 18.89 -8.99
C ARG A 340 27.37 20.27 -8.74
N PRO A 341 26.61 20.81 -9.72
CA PRO A 341 25.92 22.08 -9.53
C PRO A 341 24.76 21.94 -8.56
N LEU A 342 24.25 23.07 -8.10
CA LEU A 342 22.98 23.17 -7.40
C LEU A 342 21.90 22.35 -8.14
N THR A 343 21.22 21.49 -7.42
CA THR A 343 20.15 20.64 -7.95
C THR A 343 18.86 20.90 -7.22
N LEU A 344 17.80 21.15 -7.97
CA LEU A 344 16.42 21.22 -7.48
C LEU A 344 15.73 19.91 -7.78
N ARG A 345 14.87 19.45 -6.87
CA ARG A 345 13.98 18.30 -7.08
C ARG A 345 12.55 18.72 -6.81
N PHE A 346 11.65 18.38 -7.72
CA PHE A 346 10.21 18.59 -7.57
C PHE A 346 9.50 17.24 -7.61
N ARG A 347 8.58 17.05 -6.68
CA ARG A 347 7.69 15.89 -6.61
C ARG A 347 6.26 16.37 -6.43
N ALA A 348 5.35 15.84 -7.22
CA ALA A 348 3.93 16.10 -7.11
C ALA A 348 3.17 14.80 -7.27
N ALA A 349 2.11 14.62 -6.51
CA ALA A 349 1.19 13.50 -6.66
C ALA A 349 -0.23 13.96 -6.32
N ALA A 350 -1.20 13.41 -7.02
CA ALA A 350 -2.61 13.63 -6.75
C ALA A 350 -3.39 12.34 -7.06
N GLY A 351 -4.43 12.11 -6.29
CA GLY A 351 -5.30 10.94 -6.49
C GLY A 351 -6.71 11.22 -6.01
N ALA A 352 -7.64 10.41 -6.49
CA ALA A 352 -9.03 10.44 -6.09
C ALA A 352 -9.72 9.13 -6.42
N GLY A 353 -10.82 8.84 -5.73
CA GLY A 353 -11.75 7.79 -6.06
C GLY A 353 -13.12 8.36 -6.41
N TYR A 354 -13.88 7.59 -7.18
CA TYR A 354 -15.27 7.88 -7.48
C TYR A 354 -16.10 6.61 -7.37
N ALA A 355 -17.14 6.65 -6.53
CA ALA A 355 -18.06 5.55 -6.36
C ALA A 355 -19.22 5.67 -7.36
N PHE A 356 -19.44 4.65 -8.18
CA PHE A 356 -20.63 4.51 -9.03
C PHE A 356 -21.80 3.95 -8.22
N SER A 357 -21.48 3.15 -7.19
CA SER A 357 -22.41 2.58 -6.23
C SER A 357 -21.66 2.24 -4.94
N GLU A 358 -22.35 1.75 -3.92
CA GLU A 358 -21.74 1.25 -2.68
C GLU A 358 -20.73 0.10 -2.90
N ARG A 359 -20.79 -0.56 -4.06
CA ARG A 359 -20.01 -1.78 -4.39
C ARG A 359 -19.12 -1.65 -5.62
N SER A 360 -19.15 -0.49 -6.27
CA SER A 360 -18.44 -0.28 -7.52
C SER A 360 -17.83 1.10 -7.55
N PHE A 361 -16.53 1.17 -7.79
CA PHE A 361 -15.79 2.42 -7.79
C PHE A 361 -14.54 2.34 -8.68
N VAL A 362 -13.99 3.50 -8.95
CA VAL A 362 -12.67 3.68 -9.54
C VAL A 362 -11.82 4.50 -8.58
N ILE A 363 -10.55 4.13 -8.45
CA ILE A 363 -9.52 4.91 -7.76
C ILE A 363 -8.35 5.10 -8.71
N GLY A 364 -7.71 6.25 -8.63
CA GLY A 364 -6.55 6.52 -9.47
C GLY A 364 -5.66 7.59 -8.88
N GLN A 365 -4.39 7.53 -9.27
CA GLN A 365 -3.38 8.51 -8.90
C GLN A 365 -2.47 8.84 -10.06
N ILE A 366 -2.00 10.07 -10.09
CA ILE A 366 -0.93 10.54 -10.95
C ILE A 366 0.20 11.08 -10.08
N SER A 367 1.42 10.79 -10.48
CA SER A 367 2.60 11.34 -9.82
C SER A 367 3.62 11.83 -10.84
N ALA A 368 4.40 12.81 -10.46
CA ALA A 368 5.50 13.35 -11.25
C ALA A 368 6.70 13.65 -10.36
N THR A 369 7.89 13.32 -10.84
CA THR A 369 9.14 13.70 -10.22
C THR A 369 10.09 14.23 -11.28
N THR A 370 10.89 15.25 -10.96
CA THR A 370 11.91 15.80 -11.87
C THR A 370 13.03 16.46 -11.09
N ARG A 371 14.19 16.54 -11.68
CA ARG A 371 15.34 17.31 -11.21
C ARG A 371 15.69 18.43 -12.20
N ALA A 372 16.28 19.51 -11.73
CA ALA A 372 16.71 20.64 -12.55
C ALA A 372 17.99 21.25 -11.95
N PRO A 373 18.82 21.95 -12.73
CA PRO A 373 18.71 22.20 -14.17
C PRO A 373 19.26 21.08 -15.06
N ARG A 374 20.10 20.19 -14.51
CA ARG A 374 20.77 19.10 -15.23
C ARG A 374 20.32 17.74 -14.68
N ASP A 375 20.57 16.68 -15.44
CA ASP A 375 20.25 15.28 -15.06
C ASP A 375 18.78 15.18 -14.59
N ARG A 376 17.85 15.55 -15.48
CA ARG A 376 16.44 15.80 -15.10
C ARG A 376 15.75 14.60 -14.51
N ASN A 377 16.02 13.40 -15.00
CA ASN A 377 15.37 12.16 -14.55
C ASN A 377 13.87 12.38 -14.27
N THR A 378 13.17 12.88 -15.27
CA THR A 378 11.73 13.18 -15.16
C THR A 378 10.93 11.92 -15.35
N VAL A 379 10.07 11.60 -14.40
CA VAL A 379 9.14 10.47 -14.45
C VAL A 379 7.74 10.98 -14.16
N VAL A 380 6.79 10.57 -14.99
CA VAL A 380 5.35 10.73 -14.74
C VAL A 380 4.71 9.36 -14.74
N SER A 381 3.95 9.05 -13.71
CA SER A 381 3.25 7.78 -13.54
C SER A 381 1.76 7.99 -13.31
N LEU A 382 0.94 7.17 -13.96
CA LEU A 382 -0.50 7.04 -13.74
C LEU A 382 -0.80 5.61 -13.32
N ASP A 383 -1.52 5.43 -12.23
CA ASP A 383 -2.05 4.13 -11.78
C ASP A 383 -3.54 4.29 -11.49
N GLY A 384 -4.36 3.49 -12.14
CA GLY A 384 -5.81 3.51 -11.97
C GLY A 384 -6.34 2.09 -11.83
N ARG A 385 -7.28 1.92 -10.89
CA ARG A 385 -7.93 0.63 -10.62
C ARG A 385 -9.44 0.83 -10.57
N SER A 386 -10.21 -0.03 -11.24
CA SER A 386 -11.65 -0.09 -11.09
C SER A 386 -12.08 -1.41 -10.48
N ILE A 387 -13.11 -1.36 -9.66
CA ILE A 387 -13.67 -2.49 -8.94
C ILE A 387 -15.19 -2.46 -9.12
N PHE A 388 -15.73 -3.58 -9.61
CA PHE A 388 -17.16 -3.82 -9.73
C PHE A 388 -17.48 -5.12 -8.97
N ARG A 389 -18.11 -4.97 -7.81
CA ARG A 389 -18.49 -6.08 -6.94
C ARG A 389 -19.93 -6.48 -7.23
N ILE A 390 -20.16 -7.77 -7.49
CA ILE A 390 -21.47 -8.35 -7.79
C ILE A 390 -21.80 -9.37 -6.71
N ASP A 391 -22.86 -9.12 -5.94
CA ASP A 391 -23.33 -10.04 -4.90
C ASP A 391 -24.39 -10.96 -5.47
N THR A 392 -23.99 -12.19 -5.66
CA THR A 392 -24.86 -13.30 -6.01
C THR A 392 -24.63 -14.44 -5.02
N ARG A 393 -25.22 -15.60 -5.24
CA ARG A 393 -24.91 -16.81 -4.46
C ARG A 393 -23.39 -17.08 -4.41
N PHE A 394 -22.69 -16.73 -5.49
CA PHE A 394 -21.23 -16.77 -5.58
C PHE A 394 -20.73 -15.34 -5.70
N PRO A 395 -20.11 -14.78 -4.65
CA PRO A 395 -19.55 -13.44 -4.69
C PRO A 395 -18.58 -13.28 -5.85
N GLN A 396 -18.72 -12.18 -6.61
CA GLN A 396 -17.92 -11.92 -7.80
C GLN A 396 -17.32 -10.52 -7.76
N ALA A 397 -16.14 -10.36 -8.32
CA ALA A 397 -15.52 -9.07 -8.54
C ALA A 397 -14.92 -8.99 -9.94
N PHE A 398 -15.22 -7.92 -10.65
CA PHE A 398 -14.50 -7.54 -11.86
C PHE A 398 -13.53 -6.41 -11.51
N VAL A 399 -12.25 -6.66 -11.69
CA VAL A 399 -11.18 -5.74 -11.35
C VAL A 399 -10.39 -5.42 -12.60
N THR A 400 -10.14 -4.12 -12.85
CA THR A 400 -9.21 -3.69 -13.90
C THR A 400 -8.15 -2.79 -13.31
N ARG A 401 -6.95 -2.79 -13.90
CA ARG A 401 -5.88 -1.86 -13.57
C ARG A 401 -5.26 -1.31 -14.85
N VAL A 402 -4.95 -0.04 -14.83
CA VAL A 402 -4.19 0.63 -15.89
C VAL A 402 -2.99 1.30 -15.25
N ARG A 403 -1.79 0.98 -15.75
CA ARG A 403 -0.55 1.62 -15.32
C ARG A 403 0.16 2.21 -16.53
N VAL A 404 0.54 3.47 -16.43
CA VAL A 404 1.31 4.19 -17.45
C VAL A 404 2.47 4.89 -16.77
N ASP A 405 3.67 4.65 -17.25
CA ASP A 405 4.87 5.35 -16.83
C ASP A 405 5.53 5.99 -18.05
N ALA A 406 5.99 7.22 -17.91
CA ALA A 406 6.71 7.94 -18.95
C ALA A 406 7.91 8.68 -18.36
N GLY A 407 9.08 8.41 -18.90
CA GLY A 407 10.35 8.99 -18.47
C GLY A 407 11.00 9.86 -19.57
N TRP A 408 11.64 10.92 -19.14
CA TRP A 408 12.42 11.80 -20.01
C TRP A 408 13.76 12.09 -19.36
N GLN A 409 14.83 11.98 -20.13
CA GLN A 409 16.20 12.19 -19.66
C GLN A 409 16.48 11.38 -18.38
N LEU A 410 16.05 10.11 -18.40
CA LEU A 410 16.25 9.19 -17.30
C LEU A 410 17.72 8.98 -16.98
N ASP A 411 18.03 8.72 -15.73
CA ASP A 411 19.29 8.14 -15.34
C ASP A 411 19.45 6.77 -16.02
N ARG A 412 20.66 6.36 -16.36
CA ARG A 412 20.91 5.14 -17.14
C ARG A 412 20.46 3.85 -16.44
N ASP A 413 20.38 3.87 -15.12
CA ASP A 413 19.92 2.77 -14.27
C ASP A 413 18.39 2.74 -14.09
N VAL A 414 17.67 3.66 -14.72
CA VAL A 414 16.20 3.72 -14.62
C VAL A 414 15.59 3.20 -15.92
N GLN A 415 14.92 2.07 -15.84
CA GLN A 415 14.15 1.48 -16.93
C GLN A 415 12.78 1.03 -16.42
N PHE A 416 11.76 1.09 -17.27
CA PHE A 416 10.45 0.50 -17.00
C PHE A 416 10.32 -0.82 -17.75
N PHE A 417 9.72 -1.81 -17.09
CA PHE A 417 9.52 -3.14 -17.66
C PHE A 417 8.04 -3.47 -17.78
N ALA A 418 7.67 -4.15 -18.88
CA ALA A 418 6.39 -4.80 -19.05
C ALA A 418 6.66 -6.32 -19.18
N ASP A 419 6.40 -7.06 -18.10
CA ASP A 419 6.77 -8.46 -17.89
C ASP A 419 5.86 -9.08 -16.83
N ALA A 420 6.14 -10.30 -16.37
CA ALA A 420 5.35 -11.01 -15.36
C ALA A 420 5.24 -10.23 -14.06
N GLN A 421 6.34 -9.67 -13.56
CA GLN A 421 6.39 -8.88 -12.33
C GLN A 421 5.57 -7.59 -12.44
N ASN A 422 5.39 -7.09 -13.64
CA ASN A 422 4.71 -5.83 -13.93
C ASN A 422 3.33 -5.99 -14.56
N GLY A 423 2.79 -7.22 -14.63
CA GLY A 423 1.40 -7.49 -14.96
C GLY A 423 1.16 -8.12 -16.34
N LEU A 424 2.17 -8.62 -17.05
CA LEU A 424 2.04 -9.47 -18.22
C LEU A 424 2.37 -10.92 -17.84
N ARG A 425 1.41 -11.63 -17.26
CA ARG A 425 1.62 -12.89 -16.54
C ARG A 425 2.21 -14.04 -17.36
N ALA A 426 2.13 -14.00 -18.68
CA ALA A 426 2.70 -15.04 -19.54
C ALA A 426 4.05 -14.66 -20.15
N TYR A 427 4.64 -13.53 -19.78
CA TYR A 427 5.93 -13.08 -20.32
C TYR A 427 7.02 -13.13 -19.25
N PRO A 428 8.24 -13.59 -19.60
CA PRO A 428 9.33 -13.67 -18.63
C PRO A 428 9.73 -12.30 -18.08
N ASP A 429 10.39 -12.29 -16.94
CA ASP A 429 10.95 -11.09 -16.34
C ASP A 429 11.89 -10.38 -17.32
N PHE A 430 11.85 -9.05 -17.32
CA PHE A 430 12.63 -8.18 -18.20
C PHE A 430 12.34 -8.35 -19.70
N ALA A 431 11.18 -8.89 -20.07
CA ALA A 431 10.84 -9.19 -21.47
C ALA A 431 10.81 -7.94 -22.37
N PHE A 432 10.27 -6.85 -21.87
CA PHE A 432 10.12 -5.60 -22.60
C PHE A 432 10.52 -4.44 -21.70
N GLU A 433 11.54 -3.70 -22.10
CA GLU A 433 12.07 -2.56 -21.36
C GLU A 433 11.95 -1.26 -22.15
N GLY A 434 12.07 -0.14 -21.44
CA GLY A 434 12.14 1.18 -22.05
C GLY A 434 11.99 2.33 -21.06
N SER A 435 12.01 3.54 -21.59
CA SER A 435 11.73 4.76 -20.83
C SER A 435 10.24 5.06 -20.67
N ARG A 436 9.37 4.25 -21.27
CA ARG A 436 7.90 4.35 -21.17
C ARG A 436 7.30 2.98 -21.05
N ARG A 437 6.20 2.88 -20.29
CA ARG A 437 5.46 1.63 -20.11
C ARG A 437 3.97 1.91 -20.07
N ILE A 438 3.19 0.99 -20.64
CA ILE A 438 1.74 0.89 -20.44
C ILE A 438 1.39 -0.57 -20.16
N VAL A 439 0.59 -0.81 -19.12
CA VAL A 439 0.04 -2.14 -18.81
C VAL A 439 -1.42 -1.98 -18.43
N VAL A 440 -2.25 -2.83 -18.99
CA VAL A 440 -3.69 -2.94 -18.72
C VAL A 440 -4.00 -4.35 -18.31
N ASN A 441 -4.64 -4.52 -17.17
CA ASN A 441 -5.05 -5.81 -16.64
C ASN A 441 -6.57 -5.82 -16.45
N ALA A 442 -7.20 -6.95 -16.70
CA ALA A 442 -8.60 -7.20 -16.43
C ALA A 442 -8.77 -8.60 -15.85
N GLU A 443 -9.46 -8.73 -14.74
CA GLU A 443 -9.68 -10.01 -14.07
C GLU A 443 -11.10 -10.09 -13.52
N HIS A 444 -11.80 -11.16 -13.84
CA HIS A 444 -13.08 -11.53 -13.24
C HIS A 444 -12.84 -12.65 -12.24
N ARG A 445 -13.13 -12.38 -10.99
CA ARG A 445 -12.96 -13.26 -9.81
C ARG A 445 -14.32 -13.76 -9.37
N VAL A 446 -14.40 -15.05 -9.08
CA VAL A 446 -15.61 -15.70 -8.55
C VAL A 446 -15.21 -16.51 -7.32
N PHE A 447 -15.89 -16.29 -6.21
CA PHE A 447 -15.62 -16.97 -4.94
C PHE A 447 -16.80 -17.88 -4.56
N LEU A 448 -16.50 -18.95 -3.85
CA LEU A 448 -17.57 -19.85 -3.39
C LEU A 448 -18.48 -19.20 -2.33
N GLY A 449 -18.00 -18.16 -1.65
CA GLY A 449 -18.76 -17.41 -0.63
C GLY A 449 -18.93 -18.16 0.70
N ARG A 450 -18.21 -19.23 0.89
CA ARG A 450 -18.17 -20.01 2.13
C ARG A 450 -16.81 -20.70 2.29
N GLU A 451 -16.47 -20.97 3.53
CA GLU A 451 -15.27 -21.75 3.86
C GLU A 451 -15.53 -23.25 3.70
N ILE A 452 -14.52 -23.97 3.23
CA ILE A 452 -14.46 -25.42 3.27
C ILE A 452 -13.55 -25.81 4.44
N PHE A 453 -14.00 -26.70 5.30
CA PHE A 453 -13.30 -27.11 6.53
C PHE A 453 -12.95 -25.93 7.46
N GLN A 454 -13.74 -24.85 7.46
CA GLN A 454 -13.49 -23.63 8.25
C GLN A 454 -12.06 -23.06 8.06
N LEU A 455 -11.46 -23.30 6.91
CA LEU A 455 -10.08 -22.92 6.62
C LEU A 455 -9.89 -22.36 5.21
N PHE A 456 -10.52 -22.97 4.21
CA PHE A 456 -10.26 -22.62 2.81
C PHE A 456 -11.45 -21.90 2.17
N GLY A 457 -11.20 -20.72 1.61
CA GLY A 457 -12.13 -19.95 0.77
C GLY A 457 -11.80 -20.13 -0.71
N PRO A 458 -12.39 -21.13 -1.41
CA PRO A 458 -12.06 -21.36 -2.81
C PRO A 458 -12.71 -20.34 -3.74
N GLY A 459 -11.99 -20.02 -4.80
CA GLY A 459 -12.42 -19.16 -5.89
C GLY A 459 -11.70 -19.50 -7.18
N ALA A 460 -12.10 -18.84 -8.23
CA ALA A 460 -11.49 -18.94 -9.55
C ALA A 460 -11.43 -17.55 -10.19
N ALA A 461 -10.54 -17.39 -11.16
CA ALA A 461 -10.44 -16.17 -11.96
C ALA A 461 -10.25 -16.50 -13.44
N VAL A 462 -10.75 -15.61 -14.29
CA VAL A 462 -10.36 -15.50 -15.68
C VAL A 462 -9.78 -14.11 -15.90
N PHE A 463 -8.73 -14.01 -16.71
CA PHE A 463 -8.02 -12.76 -16.87
C PHE A 463 -7.49 -12.54 -18.29
N ALA A 464 -7.24 -11.28 -18.60
CA ALA A 464 -6.52 -10.85 -19.79
C ALA A 464 -5.63 -9.67 -19.44
N ASP A 465 -4.39 -9.71 -19.91
CA ASP A 465 -3.39 -8.68 -19.70
C ASP A 465 -2.89 -8.19 -21.07
N SER A 466 -2.57 -6.88 -21.13
CA SER A 466 -1.99 -6.28 -22.34
C SER A 466 -1.06 -5.16 -21.96
N GLY A 467 0.13 -5.11 -22.55
CA GLY A 467 1.10 -4.08 -22.21
C GLY A 467 2.27 -4.02 -23.18
N GLN A 468 3.10 -3.01 -22.98
CA GLN A 468 4.37 -2.82 -23.67
C GLN A 468 5.24 -1.81 -22.93
N ALA A 469 6.55 -1.95 -23.06
CA ALA A 469 7.54 -0.92 -22.74
C ALA A 469 8.39 -0.60 -23.98
N GLY A 470 8.90 0.62 -24.05
CA GLY A 470 9.75 1.08 -25.14
C GLY A 470 10.24 2.52 -24.94
N ASP A 471 11.18 2.97 -25.76
CA ASP A 471 11.83 4.27 -25.58
C ASP A 471 11.13 5.42 -26.31
N ARG A 472 10.75 5.25 -27.57
CA ARG A 472 10.17 6.31 -28.41
C ARG A 472 8.66 6.17 -28.57
N SER A 473 8.19 4.95 -28.64
CA SER A 473 6.77 4.59 -28.74
C SER A 473 6.54 3.28 -28.01
N PHE A 474 5.30 2.97 -27.67
CA PHE A 474 4.97 1.70 -27.03
C PHE A 474 5.06 0.49 -28.00
N GLY A 475 5.22 0.73 -29.33
CA GLY A 475 5.21 -0.35 -30.28
C GLY A 475 3.89 -1.13 -30.27
N ALA A 476 3.92 -2.39 -30.75
CA ALA A 476 2.77 -3.26 -30.74
C ALA A 476 2.55 -3.84 -29.33
N MET A 477 1.34 -3.67 -28.79
CA MET A 477 0.95 -4.24 -27.50
C MET A 477 1.14 -5.77 -27.49
N LYS A 478 1.66 -6.27 -26.39
CA LYS A 478 1.76 -7.70 -26.10
C LYS A 478 0.60 -8.08 -25.20
N SER A 479 0.01 -9.22 -25.45
CA SER A 479 -1.18 -9.64 -24.70
C SER A 479 -1.09 -11.10 -24.34
N ASP A 480 -1.67 -11.41 -23.20
CA ASP A 480 -1.92 -12.75 -22.71
C ASP A 480 -3.32 -12.85 -22.09
N ALA A 481 -3.76 -14.07 -21.88
CA ALA A 481 -4.96 -14.37 -21.15
C ALA A 481 -4.83 -15.72 -20.46
N GLY A 482 -5.64 -15.93 -19.43
CA GLY A 482 -5.56 -17.15 -18.66
C GLY A 482 -6.71 -17.36 -17.69
N VAL A 483 -6.55 -18.45 -16.96
CA VAL A 483 -7.46 -18.86 -15.88
C VAL A 483 -6.64 -19.16 -14.64
N GLY A 484 -7.25 -19.03 -13.48
CA GLY A 484 -6.54 -19.31 -12.23
C GLY A 484 -7.46 -19.73 -11.10
N LEU A 485 -6.87 -20.44 -10.15
CA LEU A 485 -7.49 -20.75 -8.88
C LEU A 485 -7.13 -19.65 -7.86
N ARG A 486 -8.05 -19.40 -6.96
CA ARG A 486 -7.92 -18.49 -5.83
C ARG A 486 -8.33 -19.24 -4.57
N ILE A 487 -7.39 -19.46 -3.66
CA ILE A 487 -7.67 -20.19 -2.43
C ILE A 487 -7.29 -19.28 -1.27
N GLY A 488 -8.28 -18.63 -0.69
CA GLY A 488 -8.11 -17.89 0.57
C GLY A 488 -7.95 -18.85 1.73
N ILE A 489 -7.15 -18.49 2.71
CA ILE A 489 -7.06 -19.22 3.97
C ILE A 489 -7.72 -18.34 5.02
N ALA A 490 -8.93 -18.73 5.43
CA ALA A 490 -9.84 -17.91 6.20
C ALA A 490 -9.27 -17.33 7.48
N ARG A 491 -8.49 -18.07 8.21
CA ARG A 491 -7.88 -17.61 9.47
C ARG A 491 -6.45 -17.08 9.29
N LEU A 492 -5.99 -16.97 8.04
CA LEU A 492 -4.66 -16.49 7.69
C LEU A 492 -4.81 -15.19 6.89
N ASN A 493 -4.77 -14.08 7.55
CA ASN A 493 -5.16 -12.77 6.99
C ASN A 493 -4.40 -12.32 5.75
N ALA A 494 -3.18 -12.77 5.56
CA ALA A 494 -2.33 -12.30 4.47
C ALA A 494 -2.32 -13.24 3.26
N ALA A 495 -2.83 -14.46 3.36
CA ALA A 495 -2.61 -15.46 2.34
C ALA A 495 -3.84 -15.71 1.46
N LEU A 496 -3.67 -15.41 0.19
CA LEU A 496 -4.48 -15.95 -0.89
C LEU A 496 -3.53 -16.73 -1.80
N ILE A 497 -3.69 -18.04 -1.88
CA ILE A 497 -2.93 -18.85 -2.84
C ILE A 497 -3.54 -18.63 -4.22
N ARG A 498 -2.73 -18.17 -5.14
CA ARG A 498 -3.05 -17.96 -6.54
C ARG A 498 -2.29 -18.98 -7.39
N ILE A 499 -2.98 -19.71 -8.24
CA ILE A 499 -2.39 -20.63 -9.21
C ILE A 499 -2.94 -20.23 -10.56
N ASP A 500 -2.09 -19.64 -11.42
CA ASP A 500 -2.48 -19.15 -12.74
C ASP A 500 -1.89 -20.02 -13.84
N TRP A 501 -2.69 -20.25 -14.87
CA TRP A 501 -2.26 -20.72 -16.18
C TRP A 501 -2.53 -19.61 -17.18
N ALA A 502 -1.47 -19.09 -17.79
CA ALA A 502 -1.52 -17.97 -18.72
C ALA A 502 -0.95 -18.38 -20.10
N TYR A 503 -1.48 -17.83 -21.18
CA TYR A 503 -1.02 -18.07 -22.53
C TYR A 503 -0.64 -16.77 -23.23
N ALA A 504 0.64 -16.65 -23.65
CA ALA A 504 1.17 -15.51 -24.39
C ALA A 504 0.75 -15.58 -25.89
N PHE A 505 0.03 -14.57 -26.38
CA PHE A 505 -0.39 -14.50 -27.78
C PHE A 505 0.70 -13.98 -28.71
N ASN A 506 1.69 -13.28 -28.18
CA ASN A 506 2.78 -12.69 -28.94
C ASN A 506 4.12 -13.29 -28.49
N ARG A 507 5.14 -13.20 -29.36
CA ARG A 507 6.50 -13.59 -29.00
C ARG A 507 7.15 -12.49 -28.15
N SER A 508 8.01 -12.91 -27.23
CA SER A 508 9.00 -12.04 -26.56
C SER A 508 10.39 -12.27 -27.14
N PRO A 509 11.38 -11.42 -26.82
CA PRO A 509 12.75 -11.59 -27.32
C PRO A 509 13.36 -12.96 -27.03
N HIS A 510 13.01 -13.58 -25.90
CA HIS A 510 13.62 -14.82 -25.41
C HIS A 510 12.64 -15.99 -25.31
N SER A 511 11.36 -15.80 -25.59
CA SER A 511 10.37 -16.89 -25.55
C SER A 511 9.42 -16.83 -26.74
N GLY A 512 8.99 -18.01 -27.17
CA GLY A 512 7.93 -18.17 -28.15
C GLY A 512 6.56 -17.80 -27.58
N ARG A 513 5.50 -18.03 -28.36
CA ARG A 513 4.15 -18.13 -27.83
C ARG A 513 4.06 -19.38 -26.97
N GLY A 514 3.38 -19.32 -25.84
CA GLY A 514 3.29 -20.51 -25.00
C GLY A 514 2.50 -20.29 -23.71
N ALA A 515 2.31 -21.38 -23.03
CA ALA A 515 1.64 -21.41 -21.74
C ALA A 515 2.66 -21.37 -20.62
N VAL A 516 2.32 -20.64 -19.56
CA VAL A 516 3.12 -20.44 -18.34
C VAL A 516 2.26 -20.81 -17.14
N TRP A 517 2.87 -21.44 -16.16
CA TRP A 517 2.29 -21.70 -14.85
C TRP A 517 2.99 -20.84 -13.80
N SER A 518 2.20 -20.21 -12.95
CA SER A 518 2.71 -19.51 -11.79
C SER A 518 1.89 -19.81 -10.54
N VAL A 519 2.56 -19.84 -9.39
CA VAL A 519 1.95 -19.95 -8.06
C VAL A 519 2.45 -18.77 -7.24
N SER A 520 1.55 -18.07 -6.58
CA SER A 520 1.87 -16.92 -5.74
C SER A 520 0.89 -16.83 -4.57
N THR A 521 1.30 -16.14 -3.52
CA THR A 521 0.48 -15.93 -2.32
C THR A 521 -0.24 -14.58 -2.29
N THR A 522 -0.19 -13.82 -3.38
CA THR A 522 -0.88 -12.53 -3.52
C THR A 522 -1.72 -12.47 -4.78
N GLN A 523 -2.64 -11.49 -4.85
CA GLN A 523 -3.33 -11.16 -6.11
C GLN A 523 -2.36 -10.56 -7.12
N ALA A 524 -2.67 -10.69 -8.41
CA ALA A 524 -1.81 -10.19 -9.47
C ALA A 524 -1.75 -8.64 -9.52
N PHE A 525 -2.84 -7.96 -9.08
CA PHE A 525 -2.94 -6.48 -9.06
C PHE A 525 -4.11 -6.00 -8.21
#